data_a3ca813822c427a25fca4423af81d09e
#
_entry.id   a3ca813822c427a25fca4423af81d09e
#
_cell.length_a   1.000
_cell.length_b   1.000
_cell.length_c   1.000
_cell.angle_alpha   90.00
_cell.angle_beta   90.00
_cell.angle_gamma   90.00
#
_symmetry.space_group_name_H-M   'P 1'
#
loop_
_entity.id
_entity.type
_entity.pdbx_description
1 polymer ?
#
loop_
_entity_poly.entity_id
_entity_poly.type
_entity_poly.pdbx_seq_one_letter_code
_entity_poly.pdbx_strand_id
1 'polypeptide(L)'
;AAQTFLATCINGVCWTVYHGAGTRTLASPKGPVIQMYTNVDQDLIGWPSPQGSRSLTPCTCGSSDLYLVTRHADVIPVRRRGDSRGSLLSPRPISYLKGSSGGPLLCPSGHAVGIFRAAVCTRGVAKAVDFIPVENLETTMRS
;
A
#
# COMPACT_ATOMS: atom_id res chain seq x y z
N ALA A 1 19.67 11.25 5.22
CA ALA A 1 19.15 10.06 5.87
C ALA A 1 18.30 9.25 4.89
N ALA A 2 18.37 7.94 4.99
CA ALA A 2 17.54 7.09 4.16
C ALA A 2 16.07 7.23 4.57
N GLN A 3 15.20 7.36 3.59
CA GLN A 3 13.77 7.40 3.84
C GLN A 3 13.27 5.98 4.06
N THR A 4 12.58 5.75 5.19
CA THR A 4 11.94 4.47 5.46
C THR A 4 10.54 4.44 4.84
N PHE A 5 10.19 3.30 4.27
CA PHE A 5 8.89 3.10 3.66
C PHE A 5 8.53 1.63 3.71
N LEU A 6 7.23 1.34 3.62
CA LEU A 6 6.75 -0.02 3.43
C LEU A 6 6.55 -0.28 1.94
N ALA A 7 6.75 -1.53 1.56
CA ALA A 7 6.49 -1.98 0.21
C ALA A 7 5.70 -3.28 0.24
N THR A 8 4.85 -3.48 -0.74
CA THR A 8 4.05 -4.68 -0.88
C THR A 8 4.36 -5.30 -2.23
N CYS A 9 4.75 -6.57 -2.24
CA CYS A 9 5.04 -7.28 -3.47
C CYS A 9 3.80 -8.09 -3.89
N ILE A 10 3.35 -7.85 -5.12
CA ILE A 10 2.16 -8.49 -5.69
C ILE A 10 2.54 -8.97 -7.07
N ASN A 11 2.37 -10.27 -7.33
CA ASN A 11 2.68 -10.88 -8.63
C ASN A 11 4.08 -10.54 -9.15
N GLY A 12 5.07 -10.55 -8.27
CA GLY A 12 6.46 -10.36 -8.67
C GLY A 12 6.88 -8.90 -8.84
N VAL A 13 6.03 -7.95 -8.46
CA VAL A 13 6.35 -6.52 -8.50
C VAL A 13 6.15 -5.94 -7.11
N CYS A 14 7.14 -5.23 -6.61
CA CYS A 14 7.05 -4.53 -5.33
C CYS A 14 6.56 -3.10 -5.57
N TRP A 15 5.62 -2.67 -4.75
CA TRP A 15 4.97 -1.37 -4.88
C TRP A 15 5.06 -0.60 -3.58
N THR A 16 5.21 0.70 -3.70
CA THR A 16 5.09 1.59 -2.55
C THR A 16 4.49 2.93 -2.97
N VAL A 17 4.06 3.69 -1.98
CA VAL A 17 3.65 5.08 -2.17
C VAL A 17 4.83 5.93 -1.72
N TYR A 18 5.33 6.77 -2.61
CA TYR A 18 6.52 7.57 -2.37
C TYR A 18 6.31 8.99 -2.89
N HIS A 19 6.33 9.93 -1.96
CA HIS A 19 6.23 11.33 -2.33
C HIS A 19 7.46 11.73 -3.15
N GLY A 20 7.25 12.11 -4.38
CA GLY A 20 8.33 12.33 -5.33
C GLY A 20 8.53 11.16 -6.29
N ALA A 21 7.45 10.47 -6.63
CA ALA A 21 7.47 9.31 -7.53
C ALA A 21 8.03 9.61 -8.92
N GLY A 22 8.24 10.88 -9.25
CA GLY A 22 8.89 11.26 -10.50
C GLY A 22 10.40 11.01 -10.55
N THR A 23 11.04 10.76 -9.40
CA THR A 23 12.47 10.44 -9.38
C THR A 23 12.70 9.01 -9.87
N ARG A 24 13.84 8.77 -10.51
CA ARG A 24 14.14 7.47 -11.12
C ARG A 24 14.68 6.45 -10.15
N THR A 25 15.17 6.89 -9.00
CA THR A 25 15.81 6.01 -8.03
C THR A 25 15.38 6.40 -6.64
N LEU A 26 15.11 5.40 -5.80
CA LEU A 26 14.84 5.65 -4.39
C LEU A 26 15.60 4.62 -3.55
N ALA A 27 15.81 4.98 -2.26
CA ALA A 27 16.45 4.08 -1.34
C ALA A 27 15.46 3.04 -0.81
N SER A 28 15.92 1.82 -0.67
CA SER A 28 15.15 0.74 -0.07
C SER A 28 16.00 0.09 1.04
N PRO A 29 15.40 -0.78 1.89
CA PRO A 29 16.19 -1.50 2.89
C PRO A 29 17.30 -2.36 2.30
N LYS A 30 17.19 -2.74 1.03
CA LYS A 30 18.18 -3.57 0.34
C LYS A 30 19.06 -2.77 -0.62
N GLY A 31 19.06 -1.45 -0.50
CA GLY A 31 19.81 -0.57 -1.36
C GLY A 31 18.94 0.21 -2.34
N PRO A 32 19.53 1.02 -3.22
CA PRO A 32 18.74 1.79 -4.18
C PRO A 32 18.03 0.89 -5.18
N VAL A 33 16.81 1.26 -5.55
CA VAL A 33 16.03 0.57 -6.58
C VAL A 33 15.68 1.54 -7.69
N ILE A 34 15.69 1.05 -8.93
CA ILE A 34 15.30 1.82 -10.09
C ILE A 34 13.82 1.62 -10.30
N GLN A 35 13.06 2.72 -10.40
CA GLN A 35 11.62 2.67 -10.63
C GLN A 35 11.34 2.14 -12.03
N MET A 36 10.62 1.03 -12.12
CA MET A 36 10.18 0.47 -13.40
C MET A 36 8.80 0.99 -13.79
N TYR A 37 7.92 1.11 -12.80
CA TYR A 37 6.55 1.57 -13.02
C TYR A 37 6.31 2.79 -12.14
N THR A 38 5.69 3.83 -12.69
CA THR A 38 5.45 5.08 -11.99
C THR A 38 4.08 5.63 -12.33
N ASN A 39 3.35 6.04 -11.30
CA ASN A 39 2.13 6.80 -11.44
C ASN A 39 2.26 8.04 -10.57
N VAL A 40 2.60 9.16 -11.17
CA VAL A 40 2.91 10.40 -10.44
C VAL A 40 1.68 10.93 -9.71
N ASP A 41 0.49 10.79 -10.30
CA ASP A 41 -0.76 11.29 -9.72
C ASP A 41 -1.08 10.61 -8.40
N GLN A 42 -0.69 9.35 -8.24
CA GLN A 42 -0.94 8.59 -7.03
C GLN A 42 0.30 8.42 -6.14
N ASP A 43 1.43 9.05 -6.53
CA ASP A 43 2.73 8.87 -5.87
C ASP A 43 3.12 7.40 -5.78
N LEU A 44 2.75 6.63 -6.78
CA LEU A 44 2.93 5.19 -6.82
C LEU A 44 4.15 4.83 -7.65
N ILE A 45 5.00 3.97 -7.10
CA ILE A 45 6.14 3.43 -7.83
C ILE A 45 6.19 1.91 -7.64
N GLY A 46 6.72 1.24 -8.65
CA GLY A 46 6.90 -0.20 -8.62
C GLY A 46 8.24 -0.60 -9.23
N TRP A 47 8.76 -1.74 -8.78
CA TRP A 47 10.00 -2.31 -9.28
C TRP A 47 9.92 -3.83 -9.21
N PRO A 48 10.73 -4.57 -10.01
CA PRO A 48 10.72 -6.02 -9.94
C PRO A 48 11.07 -6.52 -8.54
N SER A 49 10.36 -7.52 -8.06
CA SER A 49 10.65 -8.12 -6.77
C SER A 49 12.05 -8.73 -6.79
N PRO A 50 12.85 -8.53 -5.73
CA PRO A 50 14.12 -9.23 -5.61
C PRO A 50 13.90 -10.74 -5.57
N GLN A 51 14.88 -11.48 -6.06
CA GLN A 51 14.84 -12.94 -6.03
C GLN A 51 14.64 -13.43 -4.60
N GLY A 52 13.72 -14.37 -4.42
CA GLY A 52 13.40 -14.89 -3.11
C GLY A 52 12.38 -14.10 -2.31
N SER A 53 11.89 -12.99 -2.86
CA SER A 53 10.84 -12.20 -2.20
C SER A 53 9.51 -12.94 -2.24
N ARG A 54 8.76 -12.84 -1.12
CA ARG A 54 7.41 -13.37 -1.07
C ARG A 54 6.45 -12.39 -1.73
N SER A 55 5.66 -12.86 -2.68
CA SER A 55 4.64 -12.05 -3.35
C SER A 55 3.24 -12.47 -2.93
N LEU A 56 2.37 -11.49 -2.80
CA LEU A 56 0.96 -11.71 -2.57
C LEU A 56 0.24 -11.95 -3.90
N THR A 57 -0.90 -12.62 -3.83
CA THR A 57 -1.79 -12.82 -4.96
C THR A 57 -2.92 -11.79 -4.89
N PRO A 58 -3.34 -11.20 -6.00
CA PRO A 58 -4.49 -10.29 -6.00
C PRO A 58 -5.77 -10.98 -5.52
N CYS A 59 -6.58 -10.25 -4.75
CA CYS A 59 -7.87 -10.74 -4.29
C CYS A 59 -8.86 -10.83 -5.43
N THR A 60 -9.63 -11.92 -5.46
CA THR A 60 -10.72 -12.12 -6.43
C THR A 60 -12.07 -12.33 -5.75
N CYS A 61 -12.13 -12.35 -4.41
CA CYS A 61 -13.36 -12.70 -3.70
C CYS A 61 -14.35 -11.55 -3.55
N GLY A 62 -13.94 -10.31 -3.79
CA GLY A 62 -14.82 -9.15 -3.70
C GLY A 62 -15.31 -8.79 -2.30
N SER A 63 -14.67 -9.32 -1.25
CA SER A 63 -15.07 -9.03 0.13
C SER A 63 -14.92 -7.56 0.45
N SER A 64 -15.86 -7.02 1.25
CA SER A 64 -15.75 -5.67 1.81
C SER A 64 -15.05 -5.66 3.16
N ASP A 65 -14.76 -6.81 3.74
CA ASP A 65 -14.00 -6.93 4.98
C ASP A 65 -12.53 -6.99 4.64
N LEU A 66 -11.80 -5.95 4.99
CA LEU A 66 -10.38 -5.81 4.65
C LEU A 66 -9.55 -5.74 5.92
N TYR A 67 -8.26 -6.00 5.76
CA TYR A 67 -7.31 -5.99 6.87
C TYR A 67 -6.05 -5.24 6.44
N LEU A 68 -5.78 -4.12 7.11
CA LEU A 68 -4.56 -3.34 6.85
C LEU A 68 -3.44 -3.85 7.74
N VAL A 69 -2.30 -4.15 7.14
CA VAL A 69 -1.10 -4.53 7.91
C VAL A 69 -0.23 -3.29 8.08
N THR A 70 0.00 -2.90 9.33
CA THR A 70 0.77 -1.70 9.65
C THR A 70 2.26 -1.97 9.67
N ARG A 71 3.06 -0.92 9.77
CA ARG A 71 4.52 -1.04 9.90
C ARG A 71 4.96 -1.79 11.17
N HIS A 72 4.08 -1.88 12.15
CA HIS A 72 4.34 -2.61 13.38
C HIS A 72 3.92 -4.09 13.28
N ALA A 73 3.51 -4.53 12.08
CA ALA A 73 2.97 -5.87 11.84
C ALA A 73 1.64 -6.11 12.55
N ASP A 74 0.95 -5.06 12.94
CA ASP A 74 -0.41 -5.17 13.46
C ASP A 74 -1.40 -5.27 12.28
N VAL A 75 -2.46 -6.03 12.50
CA VAL A 75 -3.53 -6.19 11.51
C VAL A 75 -4.76 -5.48 12.04
N ILE A 76 -5.24 -4.47 11.32
CA ILE A 76 -6.40 -3.71 11.75
C ILE A 76 -7.55 -3.87 10.75
N PRO A 77 -8.77 -4.12 11.25
CA PRO A 77 -9.92 -4.33 10.36
C PRO A 77 -10.38 -3.02 9.73
N VAL A 78 -10.73 -3.12 8.46
CA VAL A 78 -11.18 -1.99 7.64
C VAL A 78 -12.39 -2.46 6.84
N ARG A 79 -13.43 -1.65 6.78
CA ARG A 79 -14.61 -1.93 5.96
C ARG A 79 -14.52 -1.13 4.66
N ARG A 80 -14.52 -1.82 3.54
CA ARG A 80 -14.45 -1.16 2.23
C ARG A 80 -15.71 -0.31 2.02
N ARG A 81 -15.53 0.96 1.63
CA ARG A 81 -16.63 1.90 1.39
C ARG A 81 -16.72 2.33 -0.06
N GLY A 82 -15.73 2.02 -0.86
CA GLY A 82 -15.69 2.39 -2.27
C GLY A 82 -14.49 1.74 -2.91
N ASP A 83 -14.14 2.21 -4.12
CA ASP A 83 -13.07 1.62 -4.88
C ASP A 83 -11.70 1.80 -4.22
N SER A 84 -11.51 2.93 -3.53
CA SER A 84 -10.20 3.28 -2.96
C SER A 84 -10.29 3.81 -1.54
N ARG A 85 -11.38 3.56 -0.85
CA ARG A 85 -11.56 4.02 0.54
C ARG A 85 -12.16 2.94 1.42
N GLY A 86 -11.69 2.87 2.67
CA GLY A 86 -12.26 2.02 3.69
C GLY A 86 -12.35 2.76 5.01
N SER A 87 -13.32 2.37 5.83
CA SER A 87 -13.50 2.91 7.19
C SER A 87 -12.80 2.01 8.18
N LEU A 88 -12.08 2.61 9.14
CA LEU A 88 -11.56 1.84 10.26
C LEU A 88 -12.72 1.44 11.17
N LEU A 89 -12.76 0.19 11.60
CA LEU A 89 -13.79 -0.27 12.56
C LEU A 89 -13.60 0.40 13.91
N SER A 90 -12.34 0.69 14.28
CA SER A 90 -12.02 1.44 15.49
C SER A 90 -11.07 2.57 15.11
N PRO A 91 -11.47 3.83 15.37
CA PRO A 91 -10.58 4.96 15.09
C PRO A 91 -9.25 4.82 15.83
N ARG A 92 -8.18 5.31 15.21
CA ARG A 92 -6.83 5.25 15.76
C ARG A 92 -6.17 6.61 15.69
N PRO A 93 -5.24 6.93 16.62
CA PRO A 93 -4.43 8.14 16.45
C PRO A 93 -3.67 8.07 15.14
N ILE A 94 -3.52 9.21 14.45
CA ILE A 94 -2.78 9.23 13.19
C ILE A 94 -1.35 8.72 13.35
N SER A 95 -0.75 8.96 14.51
CA SER A 95 0.61 8.51 14.79
C SER A 95 0.76 6.99 14.70
N TYR A 96 -0.33 6.26 14.95
CA TYR A 96 -0.32 4.80 14.86
C TYR A 96 -0.17 4.32 13.42
N LEU A 97 -0.75 5.05 12.46
CA LEU A 97 -0.71 4.68 11.04
C LEU A 97 0.45 5.32 10.29
N LYS A 98 1.09 6.32 10.87
CA LYS A 98 2.16 7.04 10.21
C LYS A 98 3.31 6.10 9.89
N GLY A 99 3.79 6.16 8.65
CA GLY A 99 4.86 5.28 8.18
C GLY A 99 4.39 3.93 7.65
N SER A 100 3.08 3.68 7.62
CA SER A 100 2.53 2.43 7.08
C SER A 100 2.10 2.52 5.62
N SER A 101 2.26 3.68 4.98
CA SER A 101 1.96 3.84 3.54
C SER A 101 2.80 2.86 2.73
N GLY A 102 2.19 2.22 1.77
CA GLY A 102 2.82 1.15 0.99
C GLY A 102 2.54 -0.25 1.54
N GLY A 103 1.98 -0.36 2.74
CA GLY A 103 1.59 -1.64 3.31
C GLY A 103 0.32 -2.19 2.67
N PRO A 104 0.05 -3.50 2.80
CA PRO A 104 -1.04 -4.12 2.09
C PRO A 104 -2.38 -4.00 2.80
N LEU A 105 -3.46 -3.93 2.02
CA LEU A 105 -4.80 -4.26 2.48
C LEU A 105 -5.15 -5.63 1.92
N LEU A 106 -5.56 -6.52 2.80
CA LEU A 106 -5.82 -7.91 2.48
C LEU A 106 -7.30 -8.23 2.64
N CYS A 107 -7.79 -9.18 1.85
CA CYS A 107 -9.11 -9.78 2.06
C CYS A 107 -9.01 -10.88 3.14
N PRO A 108 -10.14 -11.49 3.55
CA PRO A 108 -10.10 -12.54 4.57
C PRO A 108 -9.24 -13.75 4.19
N SER A 109 -9.04 -13.99 2.90
CA SER A 109 -8.17 -15.08 2.43
C SER A 109 -6.68 -14.71 2.42
N GLY A 110 -6.33 -13.49 2.80
CA GLY A 110 -4.93 -13.04 2.79
C GLY A 110 -4.44 -12.58 1.43
N HIS A 111 -5.32 -12.40 0.46
CA HIS A 111 -4.96 -11.89 -0.85
C HIS A 111 -4.99 -10.36 -0.88
N ALA A 112 -4.21 -9.76 -1.77
CA ALA A 112 -4.05 -8.32 -1.83
C ALA A 112 -5.23 -7.64 -2.52
N VAL A 113 -5.83 -6.67 -1.83
CA VAL A 113 -6.88 -5.81 -2.38
C VAL A 113 -6.27 -4.51 -2.88
N GLY A 114 -5.25 -4.02 -2.20
CA GLY A 114 -4.60 -2.79 -2.57
C GLY A 114 -3.46 -2.46 -1.62
N ILE A 115 -2.91 -1.26 -1.76
CA ILE A 115 -1.86 -0.78 -0.87
C ILE A 115 -2.31 0.52 -0.20
N PHE A 116 -1.96 0.66 1.07
CA PHE A 116 -2.33 1.82 1.87
C PHE A 116 -1.62 3.06 1.34
N ARG A 117 -2.40 4.11 1.07
CA ARG A 117 -1.88 5.37 0.56
C ARG A 117 -1.85 6.46 1.63
N ALA A 118 -2.97 6.72 2.28
CA ALA A 118 -3.07 7.81 3.23
C ALA A 118 -4.21 7.58 4.20
N ALA A 119 -4.06 8.13 5.42
CA ALA A 119 -5.14 8.12 6.41
C ALA A 119 -6.03 9.33 6.21
N VAL A 120 -7.32 9.15 6.45
CA VAL A 120 -8.30 10.25 6.47
C VAL A 120 -8.52 10.61 7.92
N CYS A 121 -8.10 11.81 8.30
CA CYS A 121 -8.02 12.19 9.70
C CYS A 121 -8.86 13.41 10.01
N THR A 122 -9.37 13.45 11.24
CA THR A 122 -10.00 14.61 11.82
C THR A 122 -9.42 14.80 13.22
N ARG A 123 -8.83 15.96 13.49
CA ARG A 123 -8.25 16.30 14.80
C ARG A 123 -7.27 15.25 15.29
N GLY A 124 -6.41 14.76 14.38
CA GLY A 124 -5.38 13.80 14.73
C GLY A 124 -5.86 12.36 14.89
N VAL A 125 -7.12 12.10 14.58
CA VAL A 125 -7.72 10.76 14.67
C VAL A 125 -8.04 10.25 13.28
N ALA A 126 -7.51 9.09 12.93
CA ALA A 126 -7.79 8.43 11.67
C ALA A 126 -9.09 7.63 11.81
N LYS A 127 -10.03 7.88 10.90
CA LYS A 127 -11.32 7.19 10.85
C LYS A 127 -11.47 6.36 9.58
N ALA A 128 -10.68 6.68 8.55
CA ALA A 128 -10.74 5.99 7.27
C ALA A 128 -9.34 5.98 6.65
N VAL A 129 -9.20 5.16 5.63
CA VAL A 129 -7.95 5.07 4.87
C VAL A 129 -8.26 5.13 3.38
N ASP A 130 -7.38 5.78 2.65
CA ASP A 130 -7.36 5.73 1.19
C ASP A 130 -6.31 4.71 0.78
N PHE A 131 -6.63 3.89 -0.21
CA PHE A 131 -5.71 2.89 -0.72
C PHE A 131 -5.75 2.87 -2.25
N ILE A 132 -4.70 2.32 -2.83
CA ILE A 132 -4.61 2.14 -4.27
C ILE A 132 -5.02 0.70 -4.57
N PRO A 133 -6.15 0.49 -5.28
CA PRO A 133 -6.60 -0.87 -5.57
C PRO A 133 -5.67 -1.58 -6.54
N VAL A 134 -5.65 -2.91 -6.48
CA VAL A 134 -4.77 -3.75 -7.31
C VAL A 134 -4.96 -3.46 -8.80
N GLU A 135 -6.19 -3.16 -9.21
CA GLU A 135 -6.51 -2.84 -10.59
C GLU A 135 -5.72 -1.64 -11.10
N ASN A 136 -5.47 -0.66 -10.23
CA ASN A 136 -4.67 0.51 -10.58
C ASN A 136 -3.19 0.17 -10.74
N LEU A 137 -2.70 -0.81 -9.98
CA LEU A 137 -1.33 -1.30 -10.15
C LEU A 137 -1.17 -1.93 -11.52
N GLU A 138 -2.13 -2.76 -11.92
CA GLU A 138 -2.11 -3.41 -13.22
C GLU A 138 -2.19 -2.40 -14.36
N THR A 139 -3.03 -1.37 -14.21
CA THR A 139 -3.15 -0.29 -15.20
C THR A 139 -1.83 0.48 -15.33
N THR A 140 -1.15 0.74 -14.20
CA THR A 140 0.14 1.42 -14.20
C THR A 140 1.19 0.61 -14.94
N MET A 141 1.16 -0.71 -14.83
CA MET A 141 2.10 -1.58 -15.53
C MET A 141 1.90 -1.56 -17.04
N ARG A 142 0.70 -1.27 -17.50
CA ARG A 142 0.36 -1.25 -18.94
C ARG A 142 0.54 0.13 -19.58
N SER A 143 0.81 1.16 -18.81
CA SER A 143 0.94 2.54 -19.34
C SER A 143 2.36 2.89 -19.75
#